data_ab098f551399862e2ac3b258738e8aac
#
_entry.id   ab098f551399862e2ac3b258738e8aac
#
_cell.length_a   1.000
_cell.length_b   1.000
_cell.length_c   1.000
_cell.angle_alpha   90.00
_cell.angle_beta   90.00
_cell.angle_gamma   90.00
#
_symmetry.space_group_name_H-M   'P 1'
#
loop_
_entity.id
_entity.type
_entity.pdbx_description
1 polymer ?
#
loop_
_entity_poly.entity_id
_entity_poly.type
_entity_poly.pdbx_seq_one_letter_code
_entity_poly.pdbx_strand_id
1 'polypeptide(L)'
;AYIMNKYRRSFVDDQLVIDSFESVEKYLTLLLERNLDSIEALRQWLKDKSELEAVLEEDMAWRYIRMSIDTANEEYQKAYTFFVTEIQPKLAPIDDALNKKFIACPFHTALEKEEAFAIHIRSVKSQLELYREENIEIQAFLSEKTQEFGTISGAQSIEHDGESITMQKAGLYLKEQDERLRKSVFEKMAARRSSDIADIDTLFDTLIQKRTELAKNAGFDNYRDYKFKEMGRFDYTKESCFEFHDSVEKHIVPLVKKIQQERLAKMNKEIFRPWDTAVNAEGKAPLKPFETGKEMLDGTIAVFEKINPEFSGFLKTMEEMKHFDLESK
;
A
#
# COMPACT_ATOMS: atom_id res chain seq x y z
N ALA A 1 28.07 -1.78 -11.17
CA ALA A 1 27.33 -0.80 -10.40
C ALA A 1 26.25 -0.21 -11.29
N TYR A 2 25.00 -0.57 -11.08
CA TYR A 2 23.87 0.18 -11.61
C TYR A 2 23.87 1.52 -10.87
N ILE A 3 24.53 2.51 -11.42
CA ILE A 3 24.33 3.89 -11.00
C ILE A 3 22.93 4.22 -11.50
N MET A 4 21.95 4.21 -10.61
CA MET A 4 20.67 4.84 -10.91
C MET A 4 20.99 6.32 -11.17
N ASN A 5 21.08 6.67 -12.44
CA ASN A 5 21.17 8.07 -12.82
C ASN A 5 19.89 8.72 -12.29
N LYS A 6 20.04 9.55 -11.25
CA LYS A 6 18.94 10.37 -10.75
C LYS A 6 18.36 11.11 -11.96
N TYR A 7 17.08 10.90 -12.24
CA TYR A 7 16.40 11.60 -13.34
C TYR A 7 16.59 13.10 -13.13
N ARG A 8 17.21 13.76 -14.09
CA ARG A 8 17.46 15.20 -14.01
C ARG A 8 16.17 15.92 -14.33
N ARG A 9 15.67 16.66 -13.35
CA ARG A 9 14.46 17.48 -13.52
C ARG A 9 14.72 18.59 -14.53
N SER A 10 13.71 18.92 -15.33
CA SER A 10 13.75 19.97 -16.34
C SER A 10 12.70 21.06 -16.10
N PHE A 11 11.64 20.74 -15.40
CA PHE A 11 10.51 21.62 -15.10
C PHE A 11 10.49 22.02 -13.63
N VAL A 12 10.67 21.08 -12.73
CA VAL A 12 10.63 21.28 -11.28
C VAL A 12 12.05 21.45 -10.74
N ASP A 13 12.25 22.46 -9.89
CA ASP A 13 13.54 22.71 -9.24
C ASP A 13 14.01 21.46 -8.46
N ASP A 14 15.28 21.06 -8.67
CA ASP A 14 15.89 19.93 -7.97
C ASP A 14 15.93 20.10 -6.44
N GLN A 15 15.90 21.35 -5.95
CA GLN A 15 15.94 21.70 -4.53
C GLN A 15 14.55 21.99 -3.95
N LEU A 16 13.47 21.72 -4.69
CA LEU A 16 12.11 21.95 -4.19
C LEU A 16 11.86 21.16 -2.90
N VAL A 17 11.44 21.89 -1.86
CA VAL A 17 10.93 21.35 -0.60
C VAL A 17 9.44 21.68 -0.52
N ILE A 18 8.60 20.69 -0.23
CA ILE A 18 7.15 20.87 -0.08
C ILE A 18 6.85 21.10 1.40
N ASP A 19 6.91 22.35 1.82
CA ASP A 19 6.60 22.83 3.18
C ASP A 19 5.26 23.56 3.28
N SER A 20 4.69 23.93 2.14
CA SER A 20 3.40 24.58 1.98
C SER A 20 2.81 24.31 0.61
N PHE A 21 1.53 24.59 0.39
CA PHE A 21 0.92 24.51 -0.92
C PHE A 21 1.55 25.50 -1.91
N GLU A 22 1.87 26.71 -1.43
CA GLU A 22 2.49 27.78 -2.21
C GLU A 22 3.83 27.35 -2.84
N SER A 23 4.55 26.42 -2.21
CA SER A 23 5.83 25.90 -2.74
C SER A 23 5.66 25.22 -4.11
N VAL A 24 4.49 24.64 -4.38
CA VAL A 24 4.18 23.94 -5.64
C VAL A 24 3.22 24.71 -6.55
N GLU A 25 2.49 25.70 -6.03
CA GLU A 25 1.46 26.44 -6.73
C GLU A 25 1.94 27.06 -8.04
N LYS A 26 3.16 27.61 -8.05
CA LYS A 26 3.77 28.19 -9.26
C LYS A 26 3.86 27.22 -10.44
N TYR A 27 4.18 25.96 -10.19
CA TYR A 27 4.26 24.93 -11.23
C TYR A 27 2.87 24.54 -11.75
N LEU A 28 1.91 24.43 -10.84
CA LEU A 28 0.53 24.14 -11.16
C LEU A 28 -0.08 25.27 -12.02
N THR A 29 0.16 26.53 -11.67
CA THR A 29 -0.26 27.71 -12.44
C THR A 29 0.35 27.69 -13.84
N LEU A 30 1.65 27.43 -13.97
CA LEU A 30 2.32 27.33 -15.27
C LEU A 30 1.69 26.24 -16.15
N LEU A 31 1.31 25.10 -15.58
CA LEU A 31 0.64 24.01 -16.32
C LEU A 31 -0.79 24.42 -16.73
N LEU A 32 -1.55 25.09 -15.84
CA LEU A 32 -2.91 25.54 -16.12
C LEU A 32 -2.95 26.61 -17.23
N GLU A 33 -1.98 27.53 -17.24
CA GLU A 33 -1.95 28.67 -18.17
C GLU A 33 -1.29 28.36 -19.51
N ARG A 34 -0.48 27.30 -19.58
CA ARG A 34 0.27 26.96 -20.81
C ARG A 34 -0.66 26.68 -21.98
N ASN A 35 -0.37 27.31 -23.13
CA ASN A 35 -1.08 27.03 -24.37
C ASN A 35 -0.67 25.67 -24.97
N LEU A 36 -1.67 24.90 -25.45
CA LEU A 36 -1.50 23.57 -26.06
C LEU A 36 -1.92 23.64 -27.53
N ASP A 37 -1.12 24.32 -28.35
CA ASP A 37 -1.42 24.64 -29.75
C ASP A 37 -0.87 23.64 -30.78
N SER A 38 -0.14 22.64 -30.30
CA SER A 38 0.41 21.56 -31.12
C SER A 38 0.49 20.24 -30.33
N ILE A 39 0.68 19.14 -31.07
CA ILE A 39 0.90 17.82 -30.44
C ILE A 39 2.22 17.79 -29.67
N GLU A 40 3.23 18.47 -30.13
CA GLU A 40 4.53 18.62 -29.47
C GLU A 40 4.40 19.40 -28.17
N ALA A 41 3.64 20.50 -28.17
CA ALA A 41 3.33 21.27 -26.96
C ALA A 41 2.57 20.42 -25.95
N LEU A 42 1.60 19.60 -26.38
CA LEU A 42 0.88 18.66 -25.51
C LEU A 42 1.81 17.58 -24.93
N ARG A 43 2.72 17.01 -25.73
CA ARG A 43 3.69 16.02 -25.23
C ARG A 43 4.64 16.61 -24.20
N GLN A 44 5.12 17.83 -24.42
CA GLN A 44 5.99 18.50 -23.45
C GLN A 44 5.21 18.85 -22.17
N TRP A 45 3.97 19.29 -22.29
CA TRP A 45 3.10 19.56 -21.15
C TRP A 45 2.85 18.30 -20.30
N LEU A 46 2.60 17.14 -20.94
CA LEU A 46 2.46 15.86 -20.25
C LEU A 46 3.73 15.45 -19.51
N LYS A 47 4.92 15.68 -20.11
CA LYS A 47 6.19 15.41 -19.45
C LYS A 47 6.38 16.28 -18.20
N ASP A 48 6.12 17.56 -18.30
CA ASP A 48 6.28 18.52 -17.22
C ASP A 48 5.27 18.25 -16.09
N LYS A 49 4.02 17.91 -16.44
CA LYS A 49 2.98 17.48 -15.50
C LYS A 49 3.42 16.21 -14.77
N SER A 50 3.88 15.21 -15.49
CA SER A 50 4.36 13.95 -14.93
C SER A 50 5.57 14.14 -14.02
N GLU A 51 6.47 15.07 -14.34
CA GLU A 51 7.63 15.40 -13.49
C GLU A 51 7.17 16.01 -12.15
N LEU A 52 6.20 16.93 -12.17
CA LEU A 52 5.63 17.51 -10.95
C LEU A 52 4.89 16.46 -10.12
N GLU A 53 4.07 15.62 -10.76
CA GLU A 53 3.36 14.52 -10.09
C GLU A 53 4.33 13.55 -9.42
N ALA A 54 5.41 13.17 -10.10
CA ALA A 54 6.43 12.29 -9.54
C ALA A 54 7.11 12.90 -8.29
N VAL A 55 7.35 14.20 -8.28
CA VAL A 55 7.91 14.91 -7.12
C VAL A 55 6.94 14.91 -5.94
N LEU A 56 5.65 15.20 -6.20
CA LEU A 56 4.61 15.19 -5.17
C LEU A 56 4.39 13.78 -4.61
N GLU A 57 4.35 12.76 -5.47
CA GLU A 57 4.18 11.37 -5.06
C GLU A 57 5.39 10.85 -4.27
N GLU A 58 6.62 11.20 -4.66
CA GLU A 58 7.82 10.84 -3.92
C GLU A 58 7.81 11.47 -2.52
N ASP A 59 7.49 12.76 -2.40
CA ASP A 59 7.42 13.44 -1.11
C ASP A 59 6.36 12.80 -0.19
N MET A 60 5.17 12.54 -0.72
CA MET A 60 4.10 11.85 -0.01
C MET A 60 4.52 10.44 0.42
N ALA A 61 5.15 9.66 -0.49
CA ALA A 61 5.60 8.31 -0.21
C ALA A 61 6.61 8.27 0.93
N TRP A 62 7.59 9.19 0.95
CA TRP A 62 8.56 9.27 2.05
C TRP A 62 7.94 9.67 3.38
N ARG A 63 6.95 10.57 3.39
CA ARG A 63 6.19 10.90 4.62
C ARG A 63 5.46 9.68 5.16
N TYR A 64 4.79 8.94 4.28
CA TYR A 64 4.10 7.69 4.65
C TYR A 64 5.08 6.62 5.16
N ILE A 65 6.17 6.38 4.45
CA ILE A 65 7.20 5.38 4.82
C ILE A 65 7.75 5.70 6.21
N ARG A 66 8.17 6.94 6.47
CA ARG A 66 8.70 7.34 7.79
C ARG A 66 7.68 7.14 8.90
N MET A 67 6.44 7.55 8.69
CA MET A 67 5.36 7.34 9.64
C MET A 67 5.11 5.83 9.89
N SER A 68 5.15 5.00 8.85
CA SER A 68 4.91 3.56 8.98
C SER A 68 6.08 2.80 9.64
N ILE A 69 7.30 3.30 9.52
CA ILE A 69 8.48 2.74 10.18
C ILE A 69 8.41 2.94 11.70
N ASP A 70 7.96 4.11 12.14
CA ASP A 70 7.84 4.46 13.56
C ASP A 70 6.49 5.15 13.82
N THR A 71 5.47 4.34 14.10
CA THR A 71 4.10 4.80 14.32
C THR A 71 3.91 5.60 15.62
N ALA A 72 4.89 5.58 16.53
CA ALA A 72 4.88 6.36 17.75
C ALA A 72 5.53 7.75 17.58
N ASN A 73 6.20 8.00 16.45
CA ASN A 73 6.89 9.25 16.20
C ASN A 73 5.90 10.35 15.76
N GLU A 74 5.65 11.29 16.65
CA GLU A 74 4.69 12.38 16.40
C GLU A 74 5.10 13.30 15.24
N GLU A 75 6.39 13.52 15.00
CA GLU A 75 6.85 14.38 13.90
C GLU A 75 6.55 13.73 12.55
N TYR A 76 6.74 12.42 12.43
CA TYR A 76 6.41 11.68 11.24
C TYR A 76 4.90 11.64 10.98
N GLN A 77 4.10 11.44 12.03
CA GLN A 77 2.65 11.52 11.93
C GLN A 77 2.19 12.91 11.49
N LYS A 78 2.70 13.99 12.10
CA LYS A 78 2.38 15.37 11.71
C LYS A 78 2.77 15.67 10.26
N ALA A 79 3.94 15.20 9.81
CA ALA A 79 4.40 15.41 8.45
C ALA A 79 3.50 14.71 7.41
N TYR A 80 3.02 13.50 7.71
CA TYR A 80 2.05 12.80 6.86
C TYR A 80 0.68 13.48 6.88
N THR A 81 0.14 13.76 8.07
CA THR A 81 -1.15 14.43 8.24
C THR A 81 -1.18 15.78 7.52
N PHE A 82 -0.11 16.58 7.64
CA PHE A 82 0.01 17.84 6.91
C PHE A 82 -0.19 17.65 5.40
N PHE A 83 0.44 16.65 4.80
CA PHE A 83 0.30 16.44 3.35
C PHE A 83 -1.13 16.05 2.97
N VAL A 84 -1.76 15.14 3.70
CA VAL A 84 -3.11 14.64 3.36
C VAL A 84 -4.23 15.62 3.73
N THR A 85 -3.99 16.58 4.63
CA THR A 85 -5.00 17.56 5.04
C THR A 85 -4.80 18.96 4.45
N GLU A 86 -3.55 19.35 4.14
CA GLU A 86 -3.24 20.71 3.69
C GLU A 86 -2.77 20.77 2.23
N ILE A 87 -2.12 19.74 1.71
CA ILE A 87 -1.60 19.73 0.34
C ILE A 87 -2.58 19.02 -0.60
N GLN A 88 -2.88 17.76 -0.33
CA GLN A 88 -3.69 16.91 -1.20
C GLN A 88 -5.10 17.46 -1.49
N PRO A 89 -5.85 18.03 -0.52
CA PRO A 89 -7.16 18.62 -0.79
C PRO A 89 -7.10 19.84 -1.73
N LYS A 90 -6.01 20.61 -1.68
CA LYS A 90 -5.81 21.76 -2.59
C LYS A 90 -5.36 21.32 -3.98
N LEU A 91 -4.67 20.19 -4.10
CA LEU A 91 -4.30 19.62 -5.40
C LEU A 91 -5.50 19.06 -6.16
N ALA A 92 -6.45 18.43 -5.47
CA ALA A 92 -7.56 17.71 -6.11
C ALA A 92 -8.37 18.55 -7.13
N PRO A 93 -8.82 19.80 -6.85
CA PRO A 93 -9.52 20.61 -7.85
C PRO A 93 -8.60 21.05 -8.99
N ILE A 94 -7.31 21.21 -8.75
CA ILE A 94 -6.33 21.59 -9.79
C ILE A 94 -6.05 20.39 -10.70
N ASP A 95 -5.91 19.21 -10.16
CA ASP A 95 -5.75 17.98 -10.94
C ASP A 95 -6.96 17.73 -11.83
N ASP A 96 -8.18 17.96 -11.32
CA ASP A 96 -9.40 17.91 -12.13
C ASP A 96 -9.37 18.95 -13.27
N ALA A 97 -8.95 20.18 -12.99
CA ALA A 97 -8.80 21.22 -14.00
C ALA A 97 -7.73 20.89 -15.05
N LEU A 98 -6.58 20.32 -14.65
CA LEU A 98 -5.53 19.86 -15.55
C LEU A 98 -6.02 18.69 -16.42
N ASN A 99 -6.75 17.75 -15.85
CA ASN A 99 -7.36 16.64 -16.57
C ASN A 99 -8.41 17.12 -17.58
N LYS A 100 -9.26 18.08 -17.22
CA LYS A 100 -10.21 18.74 -18.14
C LYS A 100 -9.49 19.45 -19.27
N LYS A 101 -8.42 20.19 -18.96
CA LYS A 101 -7.59 20.86 -19.97
C LYS A 101 -6.98 19.85 -20.95
N PHE A 102 -6.49 18.73 -20.47
CA PHE A 102 -5.92 17.67 -21.31
C PHE A 102 -6.96 17.08 -22.28
N ILE A 103 -8.13 16.71 -21.77
CA ILE A 103 -9.21 16.12 -22.59
C ILE A 103 -9.88 17.13 -23.52
N ALA A 104 -9.91 18.43 -23.14
CA ALA A 104 -10.38 19.49 -24.02
C ALA A 104 -9.40 19.83 -25.17
N CYS A 105 -8.12 19.48 -25.05
CA CYS A 105 -7.13 19.70 -26.09
C CYS A 105 -7.39 18.75 -27.27
N PRO A 106 -7.61 19.26 -28.51
CA PRO A 106 -7.98 18.41 -29.64
C PRO A 106 -6.91 17.40 -30.02
N PHE A 107 -5.65 17.64 -29.66
CA PHE A 107 -4.53 16.74 -29.97
C PHE A 107 -4.52 15.47 -29.12
N HIS A 108 -5.29 15.38 -28.00
CA HIS A 108 -5.36 14.16 -27.21
C HIS A 108 -5.88 12.96 -27.98
N THR A 109 -6.78 13.18 -28.96
CA THR A 109 -7.34 12.10 -29.80
C THR A 109 -6.30 11.44 -30.71
N ALA A 110 -5.24 12.17 -31.08
CA ALA A 110 -4.13 11.60 -31.82
C ALA A 110 -3.25 10.73 -30.89
N LEU A 111 -2.99 11.18 -29.66
CA LEU A 111 -2.25 10.41 -28.66
C LEU A 111 -3.02 9.14 -28.23
N GLU A 112 -4.33 9.18 -28.16
CA GLU A 112 -5.16 8.02 -27.76
C GLU A 112 -4.99 6.81 -28.72
N LYS A 113 -4.56 7.07 -29.96
CA LYS A 113 -4.26 6.01 -30.96
C LYS A 113 -2.90 5.35 -30.73
N GLU A 114 -2.05 5.93 -29.90
CA GLU A 114 -0.76 5.39 -29.54
C GLU A 114 -0.91 4.49 -28.32
N GLU A 115 -0.47 3.25 -28.40
CA GLU A 115 -0.58 2.24 -27.33
C GLU A 115 -0.06 2.76 -25.98
N ALA A 116 1.05 3.50 -26.00
CA ALA A 116 1.67 4.07 -24.80
C ALA A 116 0.77 5.08 -24.06
N PHE A 117 -0.16 5.75 -24.75
CA PHE A 117 -1.04 6.77 -24.16
C PHE A 117 -2.48 6.31 -23.96
N ALA A 118 -2.91 5.24 -24.64
CA ALA A 118 -4.30 4.78 -24.59
C ALA A 118 -4.78 4.49 -23.14
N ILE A 119 -3.94 3.80 -22.36
CA ILE A 119 -4.25 3.46 -20.95
C ILE A 119 -4.28 4.73 -20.09
N HIS A 120 -3.32 5.63 -20.28
CA HIS A 120 -3.27 6.89 -19.53
C HIS A 120 -4.51 7.74 -19.79
N ILE A 121 -4.91 7.91 -21.06
CA ILE A 121 -6.10 8.69 -21.42
C ILE A 121 -7.38 8.06 -20.85
N ARG A 122 -7.50 6.73 -20.89
CA ARG A 122 -8.61 6.00 -20.25
C ARG A 122 -8.67 6.29 -18.74
N SER A 123 -7.52 6.29 -18.07
CA SER A 123 -7.42 6.61 -16.65
C SER A 123 -7.82 8.04 -16.35
N VAL A 124 -7.37 9.02 -17.14
CA VAL A 124 -7.75 10.42 -17.00
C VAL A 124 -9.27 10.62 -17.18
N LYS A 125 -9.86 10.01 -18.21
CA LYS A 125 -11.32 10.03 -18.43
C LYS A 125 -12.07 9.44 -17.22
N SER A 126 -11.58 8.34 -16.66
CA SER A 126 -12.15 7.73 -15.45
C SER A 126 -12.06 8.64 -14.22
N GLN A 127 -10.92 9.31 -14.02
CA GLN A 127 -10.74 10.26 -12.92
C GLN A 127 -11.73 11.43 -13.02
N LEU A 128 -11.94 11.98 -14.22
CA LEU A 128 -12.93 13.05 -14.47
C LEU A 128 -14.37 12.60 -14.15
N GLU A 129 -14.73 11.36 -14.45
CA GLU A 129 -16.04 10.80 -14.12
C GLU A 129 -16.25 10.60 -12.62
N LEU A 130 -15.16 10.28 -11.87
CA LEU A 130 -15.21 10.02 -10.44
C LEU A 130 -15.11 11.27 -9.59
N TYR A 131 -14.51 12.34 -10.10
CA TYR A 131 -14.26 13.55 -9.33
C TYR A 131 -15.54 14.20 -8.84
N ARG A 132 -15.57 14.52 -7.54
CA ARG A 132 -16.59 15.36 -6.89
C ARG A 132 -15.92 16.25 -5.85
N GLU A 133 -16.21 17.54 -5.88
CA GLU A 133 -15.64 18.50 -4.94
C GLU A 133 -15.99 18.16 -3.49
N GLU A 134 -17.23 17.74 -3.24
CA GLU A 134 -17.68 17.29 -1.91
C GLU A 134 -16.96 16.06 -1.37
N ASN A 135 -16.25 15.33 -2.22
CA ASN A 135 -15.46 14.16 -1.81
C ASN A 135 -14.06 14.51 -1.32
N ILE A 136 -13.59 15.73 -1.53
CA ILE A 136 -12.22 16.15 -1.16
C ILE A 136 -12.00 16.00 0.36
N GLU A 137 -12.90 16.58 1.16
CA GLU A 137 -12.83 16.51 2.62
C GLU A 137 -13.01 15.06 3.12
N ILE A 138 -13.88 14.29 2.47
CA ILE A 138 -14.10 12.87 2.81
C ILE A 138 -12.84 12.06 2.55
N GLN A 139 -12.15 12.29 1.45
CA GLN A 139 -10.91 11.59 1.11
C GLN A 139 -9.78 11.92 2.10
N ALA A 140 -9.62 13.19 2.49
CA ALA A 140 -8.66 13.62 3.51
C ALA A 140 -8.96 12.94 4.86
N PHE A 141 -10.21 12.96 5.29
CA PHE A 141 -10.67 12.29 6.50
C PHE A 141 -10.41 10.77 6.45
N LEU A 142 -10.72 10.11 5.35
CA LEU A 142 -10.47 8.67 5.18
C LEU A 142 -8.99 8.32 5.23
N SER A 143 -8.12 9.16 4.66
CA SER A 143 -6.67 8.98 4.70
C SER A 143 -6.14 9.02 6.13
N GLU A 144 -6.58 10.00 6.92
CA GLU A 144 -6.22 10.14 8.33
C GLU A 144 -6.76 8.97 9.16
N LYS A 145 -8.04 8.64 9.01
CA LYS A 145 -8.69 7.55 9.76
C LYS A 145 -8.13 6.18 9.43
N THR A 146 -7.77 5.92 8.19
CA THR A 146 -7.16 4.65 7.81
C THR A 146 -5.80 4.45 8.51
N GLN A 147 -5.06 5.53 8.76
CA GLN A 147 -3.80 5.47 9.49
C GLN A 147 -3.98 5.09 10.97
N GLU A 148 -5.12 5.43 11.59
CA GLU A 148 -5.42 5.04 12.98
C GLU A 148 -5.37 3.52 13.19
N PHE A 149 -5.79 2.73 12.20
CA PHE A 149 -5.66 1.26 12.26
C PHE A 149 -4.20 0.81 12.39
N GLY A 150 -3.30 1.47 11.67
CA GLY A 150 -1.86 1.21 11.76
C GLY A 150 -1.31 1.52 13.15
N THR A 151 -1.75 2.62 13.75
CA THR A 151 -1.36 3.02 15.12
C THR A 151 -1.85 2.02 16.16
N ILE A 152 -3.13 1.61 16.11
CA ILE A 152 -3.69 0.61 17.02
C ILE A 152 -2.95 -0.73 16.89
N SER A 153 -2.79 -1.20 15.66
CA SER A 153 -2.14 -2.49 15.38
C SER A 153 -0.66 -2.49 15.73
N GLY A 154 0.05 -1.40 15.46
CA GLY A 154 1.47 -1.24 15.77
C GLY A 154 1.77 -1.18 17.28
N ALA A 155 0.81 -0.77 18.09
CA ALA A 155 0.93 -0.74 19.55
C ALA A 155 0.70 -2.11 20.22
N GLN A 156 0.32 -3.15 19.45
CA GLN A 156 0.03 -4.47 20.02
C GLN A 156 1.31 -5.22 20.36
N SER A 157 1.46 -5.57 21.64
CA SER A 157 2.53 -6.39 22.18
C SER A 157 2.00 -7.34 23.25
N ILE A 158 2.75 -8.38 23.57
CA ILE A 158 2.44 -9.30 24.67
C ILE A 158 3.62 -9.42 25.63
N GLU A 159 3.33 -9.70 26.89
CA GLU A 159 4.35 -10.06 27.88
C GLU A 159 4.69 -11.56 27.76
N HIS A 160 5.97 -11.86 27.54
CA HIS A 160 6.47 -13.24 27.47
C HIS A 160 7.85 -13.31 28.13
N ASP A 161 7.99 -14.20 29.14
CA ASP A 161 9.21 -14.41 29.92
C ASP A 161 9.81 -13.12 30.55
N GLY A 162 8.91 -12.16 30.92
CA GLY A 162 9.31 -10.90 31.54
C GLY A 162 9.70 -9.79 30.55
N GLU A 163 9.55 -10.05 29.25
CA GLU A 163 9.79 -9.07 28.19
C GLU A 163 8.54 -8.75 27.43
N SER A 164 8.38 -7.49 27.01
CA SER A 164 7.35 -7.10 26.06
C SER A 164 7.84 -7.37 24.66
N ILE A 165 7.11 -8.20 23.92
CA ILE A 165 7.46 -8.60 22.56
C ILE A 165 6.35 -8.26 21.57
N THR A 166 6.74 -7.93 20.33
CA THR A 166 5.80 -7.66 19.24
C THR A 166 5.00 -8.89 18.84
N MET A 167 3.86 -8.70 18.17
CA MET A 167 3.06 -9.81 17.64
C MET A 167 3.84 -10.70 16.66
N GLN A 168 4.76 -10.11 15.88
CA GLN A 168 5.61 -10.86 14.94
C GLN A 168 6.60 -11.74 15.68
N LYS A 169 7.26 -11.24 16.73
CA LYS A 169 8.14 -12.06 17.60
C LYS A 169 7.35 -13.17 18.29
N ALA A 170 6.16 -12.83 18.83
CA ALA A 170 5.27 -13.83 19.43
C ALA A 170 4.90 -14.95 18.45
N GLY A 171 4.69 -14.63 17.18
CA GLY A 171 4.40 -15.60 16.11
C GLY A 171 5.50 -16.66 15.90
N LEU A 172 6.76 -16.37 16.28
CA LEU A 172 7.84 -17.34 16.19
C LEU A 172 7.65 -18.51 17.15
N TYR A 173 7.10 -18.26 18.34
CA TYR A 173 6.82 -19.32 19.33
C TYR A 173 5.71 -20.28 18.88
N LEU A 174 4.85 -19.87 17.95
CA LEU A 174 3.83 -20.75 17.36
C LEU A 174 4.43 -21.84 16.44
N LYS A 175 5.72 -21.76 16.13
CA LYS A 175 6.47 -22.77 15.36
C LYS A 175 7.17 -23.80 16.25
N GLU A 176 7.24 -23.57 17.56
CA GLU A 176 7.89 -24.47 18.51
C GLU A 176 7.11 -25.78 18.69
N GLN A 177 7.81 -26.86 19.01
CA GLN A 177 7.20 -28.21 19.16
C GLN A 177 6.34 -28.33 20.43
N ASP A 178 6.67 -27.58 21.49
CA ASP A 178 5.89 -27.58 22.74
C ASP A 178 4.50 -26.95 22.51
N GLU A 179 3.46 -27.80 22.55
CA GLU A 179 2.08 -27.37 22.37
C GLU A 179 1.60 -26.43 23.49
N ARG A 180 2.05 -26.63 24.73
CA ARG A 180 1.64 -25.77 25.85
C ARG A 180 2.17 -24.34 25.64
N LEU A 181 3.40 -24.23 25.17
CA LEU A 181 3.98 -22.95 24.81
C LEU A 181 3.19 -22.29 23.68
N ARG A 182 2.96 -23.00 22.58
CA ARG A 182 2.16 -22.48 21.45
C ARG A 182 0.79 -21.99 21.88
N LYS A 183 0.06 -22.81 22.66
CA LYS A 183 -1.26 -22.44 23.17
C LYS A 183 -1.20 -21.20 24.04
N SER A 184 -0.29 -21.16 25.01
CA SER A 184 -0.13 -20.00 25.92
C SER A 184 0.15 -18.70 25.15
N VAL A 185 1.07 -18.71 24.19
CA VAL A 185 1.40 -17.54 23.39
C VAL A 185 0.22 -17.14 22.50
N PHE A 186 -0.43 -18.10 21.86
CA PHE A 186 -1.64 -17.83 21.05
C PHE A 186 -2.74 -17.16 21.87
N GLU A 187 -3.03 -17.67 23.06
CA GLU A 187 -4.06 -17.11 23.96
C GLU A 187 -3.71 -15.69 24.40
N LYS A 188 -2.44 -15.39 24.70
CA LYS A 188 -1.98 -14.03 25.00
C LYS A 188 -2.15 -13.09 23.80
N MET A 189 -1.77 -13.54 22.60
CA MET A 189 -1.96 -12.76 21.37
C MET A 189 -3.44 -12.49 21.09
N ALA A 190 -4.29 -13.49 21.25
CA ALA A 190 -5.73 -13.38 21.08
C ALA A 190 -6.34 -12.39 22.09
N ALA A 191 -5.97 -12.51 23.37
CA ALA A 191 -6.43 -11.60 24.42
C ALA A 191 -6.02 -10.15 24.14
N ARG A 192 -4.76 -9.91 23.71
CA ARG A 192 -4.30 -8.57 23.36
C ARG A 192 -5.06 -7.96 22.19
N ARG A 193 -5.27 -8.74 21.11
CA ARG A 193 -6.10 -8.29 19.97
C ARG A 193 -7.53 -8.01 20.39
N SER A 194 -8.10 -8.87 21.25
CA SER A 194 -9.47 -8.70 21.73
C SER A 194 -9.69 -7.43 22.54
N SER A 195 -8.64 -6.89 23.17
CA SER A 195 -8.75 -5.63 23.92
C SER A 195 -8.98 -4.41 23.01
N ASP A 196 -8.64 -4.50 21.72
CA ASP A 196 -8.79 -3.40 20.75
C ASP A 196 -10.05 -3.55 19.87
N ILE A 197 -10.88 -4.60 20.07
CA ILE A 197 -12.04 -4.89 19.21
C ILE A 197 -12.98 -3.69 19.12
N ALA A 198 -13.34 -3.09 20.27
CA ALA A 198 -14.29 -1.97 20.29
C ALA A 198 -13.79 -0.75 19.50
N ASP A 199 -12.52 -0.43 19.63
CA ASP A 199 -11.89 0.70 18.91
C ASP A 199 -11.81 0.42 17.41
N ILE A 200 -11.41 -0.80 17.03
CA ILE A 200 -11.32 -1.22 15.63
C ILE A 200 -12.71 -1.29 14.98
N ASP A 201 -13.72 -1.82 15.67
CA ASP A 201 -15.09 -1.87 15.16
C ASP A 201 -15.66 -0.47 14.94
N THR A 202 -15.46 0.44 15.91
CA THR A 202 -15.87 1.84 15.78
C THR A 202 -15.18 2.54 14.60
N LEU A 203 -13.87 2.32 14.44
CA LEU A 203 -13.11 2.83 13.31
C LEU A 203 -13.64 2.27 11.99
N PHE A 204 -13.88 0.96 11.93
CA PHE A 204 -14.36 0.30 10.71
C PHE A 204 -15.75 0.79 10.30
N ASP A 205 -16.68 0.94 11.24
CA ASP A 205 -18.02 1.49 10.99
C ASP A 205 -17.93 2.92 10.44
N THR A 206 -17.05 3.73 11.02
CA THR A 206 -16.78 5.10 10.53
C THR A 206 -16.26 5.09 9.09
N LEU A 207 -15.30 4.21 8.78
CA LEU A 207 -14.75 4.06 7.43
C LEU A 207 -15.82 3.59 6.43
N ILE A 208 -16.66 2.61 6.79
CA ILE A 208 -17.76 2.13 5.93
C ILE A 208 -18.74 3.27 5.63
N GLN A 209 -19.16 4.01 6.65
CA GLN A 209 -20.08 5.12 6.47
C GLN A 209 -19.53 6.16 5.50
N LYS A 210 -18.29 6.62 5.71
CA LYS A 210 -17.67 7.64 4.88
C LYS A 210 -17.34 7.16 3.46
N ARG A 211 -16.92 5.91 3.30
CA ARG A 211 -16.72 5.29 1.98
C ARG A 211 -18.03 5.14 1.21
N THR A 212 -19.13 4.85 1.90
CA THR A 212 -20.46 4.78 1.28
C THR A 212 -20.93 6.16 0.82
N GLU A 213 -20.73 7.20 1.64
CA GLU A 213 -21.02 8.59 1.30
C GLU A 213 -20.24 9.03 0.04
N LEU A 214 -18.92 8.80 0.04
CA LEU A 214 -18.04 9.09 -1.08
C LEU A 214 -18.48 8.43 -2.38
N ALA A 215 -18.86 7.15 -2.33
CA ALA A 215 -19.33 6.42 -3.50
C ALA A 215 -20.66 6.98 -4.03
N LYS A 216 -21.61 7.31 -3.16
CA LYS A 216 -22.90 7.90 -3.53
C LYS A 216 -22.75 9.28 -4.15
N ASN A 217 -21.89 10.13 -3.64
CA ASN A 217 -21.57 11.42 -4.22
C ASN A 217 -21.05 11.28 -5.66
N ALA A 218 -20.28 10.23 -5.94
CA ALA A 218 -19.78 9.93 -7.29
C ALA A 218 -20.81 9.19 -8.18
N GLY A 219 -22.04 8.94 -7.70
CA GLY A 219 -23.12 8.31 -8.47
C GLY A 219 -23.13 6.80 -8.46
N PHE A 220 -22.46 6.16 -7.48
CA PHE A 220 -22.41 4.69 -7.33
C PHE A 220 -23.33 4.21 -6.20
N ASP A 221 -23.95 3.06 -6.38
CA ASP A 221 -24.81 2.45 -5.37
C ASP A 221 -24.05 1.96 -4.14
N ASN A 222 -22.77 1.62 -4.32
CA ASN A 222 -21.92 1.08 -3.26
C ASN A 222 -20.44 1.41 -3.49
N TYR A 223 -19.65 1.30 -2.40
CA TYR A 223 -18.22 1.62 -2.43
C TYR A 223 -17.40 0.65 -3.29
N ARG A 224 -17.77 -0.65 -3.37
CA ARG A 224 -17.05 -1.63 -4.19
C ARG A 224 -17.03 -1.20 -5.66
N ASP A 225 -18.17 -0.84 -6.23
CA ASP A 225 -18.26 -0.48 -7.66
C ASP A 225 -17.53 0.84 -7.95
N TYR A 226 -17.60 1.82 -7.02
CA TYR A 226 -16.79 3.03 -7.08
C TYR A 226 -15.29 2.70 -7.07
N LYS A 227 -14.83 1.92 -6.07
CA LYS A 227 -13.42 1.58 -5.89
C LYS A 227 -12.88 0.72 -7.03
N PHE A 228 -13.70 -0.14 -7.59
CA PHE A 228 -13.36 -0.96 -8.75
C PHE A 228 -12.94 -0.08 -9.94
N LYS A 229 -13.71 0.98 -10.22
CA LYS A 229 -13.40 1.96 -11.25
C LYS A 229 -12.20 2.83 -10.89
N GLU A 230 -12.14 3.32 -9.66
CA GLU A 230 -11.02 4.13 -9.16
C GLU A 230 -9.67 3.39 -9.27
N MET A 231 -9.66 2.09 -9.00
CA MET A 231 -8.46 1.23 -9.13
C MET A 231 -8.10 0.88 -10.59
N GLY A 232 -8.81 1.44 -11.57
CA GLY A 232 -8.54 1.19 -12.98
C GLY A 232 -8.77 -0.26 -13.43
N ARG A 233 -9.69 -0.97 -12.79
CA ARG A 233 -10.04 -2.35 -13.14
C ARG A 233 -11.01 -2.38 -14.31
N PHE A 234 -10.48 -2.15 -15.53
CA PHE A 234 -11.28 -2.00 -16.73
C PHE A 234 -11.45 -3.30 -17.53
N ASP A 235 -10.56 -4.29 -17.33
CA ASP A 235 -10.43 -5.44 -18.23
C ASP A 235 -11.15 -6.70 -17.71
N TYR A 236 -11.77 -6.63 -16.52
CA TYR A 236 -12.60 -7.67 -15.92
C TYR A 236 -13.67 -7.05 -15.04
N THR A 237 -14.72 -7.80 -14.72
CA THR A 237 -15.88 -7.32 -13.97
C THR A 237 -15.92 -7.89 -12.55
N LYS A 238 -16.82 -7.38 -11.72
CA LYS A 238 -17.08 -7.96 -10.39
C LYS A 238 -17.61 -9.39 -10.49
N GLU A 239 -18.35 -9.71 -11.54
CA GLU A 239 -18.85 -11.05 -11.81
C GLU A 239 -17.69 -12.02 -12.04
N SER A 240 -16.66 -11.62 -12.79
CA SER A 240 -15.41 -12.39 -12.95
C SER A 240 -14.72 -12.66 -11.61
N CYS A 241 -14.79 -11.70 -10.67
CA CYS A 241 -14.26 -11.90 -9.31
C CYS A 241 -15.10 -12.93 -8.53
N PHE A 242 -16.43 -12.92 -8.68
CA PHE A 242 -17.29 -13.92 -8.04
C PHE A 242 -17.05 -15.31 -8.60
N GLU A 243 -16.93 -15.45 -9.91
CA GLU A 243 -16.56 -16.73 -10.55
C GLU A 243 -15.21 -17.27 -10.04
N PHE A 244 -14.24 -16.36 -9.82
CA PHE A 244 -12.97 -16.73 -9.19
C PHE A 244 -13.16 -17.22 -7.75
N HIS A 245 -13.99 -16.54 -6.94
CA HIS A 245 -14.30 -16.99 -5.58
C HIS A 245 -14.98 -18.37 -5.56
N ASP A 246 -15.96 -18.58 -6.42
CA ASP A 246 -16.65 -19.87 -6.56
C ASP A 246 -15.67 -20.98 -6.99
N SER A 247 -14.76 -20.67 -7.90
CA SER A 247 -13.70 -21.60 -8.31
C SER A 247 -12.76 -21.97 -7.15
N VAL A 248 -12.36 -20.99 -6.34
CA VAL A 248 -11.54 -21.22 -5.14
C VAL A 248 -12.29 -22.09 -4.12
N GLU A 249 -13.55 -21.76 -3.82
CA GLU A 249 -14.36 -22.55 -2.90
C GLU A 249 -14.51 -24.00 -3.37
N LYS A 250 -14.81 -24.21 -4.66
CA LYS A 250 -15.08 -25.51 -5.23
C LYS A 250 -13.81 -26.37 -5.38
N HIS A 251 -12.69 -25.80 -5.75
CA HIS A 251 -11.51 -26.55 -6.17
C HIS A 251 -10.33 -26.45 -5.19
N ILE A 252 -10.15 -25.31 -4.54
CA ILE A 252 -8.99 -25.07 -3.65
C ILE A 252 -9.32 -25.42 -2.20
N VAL A 253 -10.49 -25.02 -1.69
CA VAL A 253 -10.89 -25.30 -0.31
C VAL A 253 -10.88 -26.79 0.03
N PRO A 254 -11.40 -27.72 -0.83
CA PRO A 254 -11.28 -29.16 -0.56
C PRO A 254 -9.83 -29.67 -0.51
N LEU A 255 -8.95 -29.11 -1.37
CA LEU A 255 -7.52 -29.44 -1.34
C LEU A 255 -6.86 -28.99 -0.04
N VAL A 256 -7.14 -27.78 0.41
CA VAL A 256 -6.64 -27.26 1.70
C VAL A 256 -7.13 -28.14 2.86
N LYS A 257 -8.40 -28.54 2.87
CA LYS A 257 -8.93 -29.48 3.87
C LYS A 257 -8.20 -30.82 3.88
N LYS A 258 -7.89 -31.36 2.71
CA LYS A 258 -7.10 -32.60 2.59
C LYS A 258 -5.70 -32.42 3.17
N ILE A 259 -5.00 -31.34 2.83
CA ILE A 259 -3.68 -31.02 3.38
C ILE A 259 -3.73 -30.87 4.91
N GLN A 260 -4.79 -30.25 5.45
CA GLN A 260 -4.98 -30.13 6.89
C GLN A 260 -5.21 -31.50 7.56
N GLN A 261 -5.98 -32.41 6.95
CA GLN A 261 -6.18 -33.76 7.46
C GLN A 261 -4.88 -34.57 7.46
N GLU A 262 -4.08 -34.51 6.41
CA GLU A 262 -2.76 -35.13 6.34
C GLU A 262 -1.83 -34.58 7.43
N ARG A 263 -1.91 -33.26 7.67
CA ARG A 263 -1.16 -32.60 8.74
C ARG A 263 -1.57 -33.09 10.14
N LEU A 264 -2.88 -33.19 10.42
CA LEU A 264 -3.42 -33.75 11.66
C LEU A 264 -2.94 -35.18 11.91
N ALA A 265 -2.99 -36.03 10.88
CA ALA A 265 -2.50 -37.40 10.96
C ALA A 265 -1.00 -37.47 11.34
N LYS A 266 -0.16 -36.65 10.70
CA LYS A 266 1.27 -36.55 11.03
C LYS A 266 1.53 -36.08 12.46
N MET A 267 0.66 -35.18 12.98
CA MET A 267 0.75 -34.66 14.35
C MET A 267 0.12 -35.59 15.37
N ASN A 268 -0.49 -36.69 14.95
CA ASN A 268 -1.25 -37.62 15.81
C ASN A 268 -2.35 -36.90 16.62
N LYS A 269 -3.13 -36.02 15.94
CA LYS A 269 -4.21 -35.22 16.54
C LYS A 269 -5.54 -35.45 15.82
N GLU A 270 -6.63 -35.38 16.59
CA GLU A 270 -7.99 -35.46 16.06
C GLU A 270 -8.57 -34.08 15.72
N ILE A 271 -8.16 -33.03 16.43
CA ILE A 271 -8.69 -31.67 16.30
C ILE A 271 -7.56 -30.73 15.96
N PHE A 272 -7.78 -29.95 14.88
CA PHE A 272 -6.87 -28.88 14.45
C PHE A 272 -7.17 -27.61 15.25
N ARG A 273 -6.17 -27.15 16.00
CA ARG A 273 -6.27 -25.92 16.81
C ARG A 273 -5.56 -24.76 16.11
N PRO A 274 -5.93 -23.50 16.36
CA PRO A 274 -5.28 -22.35 15.75
C PRO A 274 -3.75 -22.33 15.96
N TRP A 275 -3.28 -22.76 17.11
CA TRP A 275 -1.85 -22.86 17.44
C TRP A 275 -1.11 -24.06 16.81
N ASP A 276 -1.81 -24.87 16.02
CA ASP A 276 -1.22 -26.00 15.29
C ASP A 276 -0.88 -25.64 13.84
N THR A 277 -1.19 -24.41 13.39
CA THR A 277 -1.08 -24.02 11.99
C THR A 277 0.36 -23.85 11.51
N ALA A 278 1.25 -23.34 12.36
CA ALA A 278 2.61 -22.94 11.99
C ALA A 278 3.69 -23.97 12.37
N VAL A 279 3.43 -24.88 13.33
CA VAL A 279 4.40 -25.88 13.79
C VAL A 279 4.72 -26.90 12.71
N ASN A 280 5.95 -27.42 12.67
CA ASN A 280 6.31 -28.53 11.78
C ASN A 280 5.62 -29.83 12.21
N ALA A 281 4.75 -30.38 11.34
CA ALA A 281 3.92 -31.54 11.63
C ALA A 281 4.74 -32.86 11.80
N GLU A 282 5.98 -32.89 11.33
CA GLU A 282 6.87 -34.03 11.42
C GLU A 282 7.77 -33.99 12.68
N GLY A 283 7.54 -33.03 13.58
CA GLY A 283 8.30 -32.91 14.82
C GLY A 283 9.69 -32.26 14.66
N LYS A 284 9.99 -31.70 13.49
CA LYS A 284 11.28 -31.05 13.25
C LYS A 284 11.29 -29.66 13.91
N ALA A 285 12.44 -29.23 14.39
CA ALA A 285 12.65 -27.90 14.88
C ALA A 285 12.38 -26.83 13.75
N PRO A 286 11.93 -25.61 14.09
CA PRO A 286 11.78 -24.56 13.11
C PRO A 286 13.12 -24.21 12.47
N LEU A 287 13.10 -23.88 11.18
CA LEU A 287 14.29 -23.37 10.50
C LEU A 287 14.63 -21.98 11.05
N LYS A 288 15.90 -21.77 11.36
CA LYS A 288 16.47 -20.48 11.80
C LYS A 288 17.62 -20.09 10.88
N PRO A 289 17.33 -19.65 9.63
CA PRO A 289 18.37 -19.39 8.64
C PRO A 289 19.13 -18.08 8.90
N PHE A 290 18.63 -17.22 9.79
CA PHE A 290 19.25 -15.96 10.22
C PHE A 290 18.73 -15.58 11.60
N GLU A 291 19.51 -14.78 12.33
CA GLU A 291 19.13 -14.20 13.63
C GLU A 291 18.93 -12.69 13.55
N THR A 292 19.60 -12.02 12.61
CA THR A 292 19.56 -10.58 12.44
C THR A 292 19.05 -10.18 11.04
N GLY A 293 18.53 -8.97 10.90
CA GLY A 293 18.14 -8.41 9.60
C GLY A 293 19.32 -8.34 8.61
N LYS A 294 20.54 -8.08 9.11
CA LYS A 294 21.75 -8.07 8.27
C LYS A 294 22.07 -9.45 7.72
N GLU A 295 22.02 -10.49 8.54
CA GLU A 295 22.23 -11.88 8.10
C GLU A 295 21.17 -12.31 7.09
N MET A 296 19.91 -11.91 7.31
CA MET A 296 18.82 -12.14 6.35
C MET A 296 19.10 -11.50 5.00
N LEU A 297 19.53 -10.24 4.98
CA LEU A 297 19.85 -9.51 3.75
C LEU A 297 21.03 -10.15 3.03
N ASP A 298 22.14 -10.42 3.72
CA ASP A 298 23.34 -11.03 3.15
C ASP A 298 23.04 -12.42 2.58
N GLY A 299 22.27 -13.22 3.30
CA GLY A 299 21.82 -14.54 2.84
C GLY A 299 20.93 -14.44 1.60
N THR A 300 20.03 -13.49 1.58
CA THR A 300 19.14 -13.24 0.43
C THR A 300 19.95 -12.82 -0.80
N ILE A 301 20.88 -11.88 -0.65
CA ILE A 301 21.79 -11.46 -1.74
C ILE A 301 22.58 -12.66 -2.28
N ALA A 302 23.12 -13.51 -1.40
CA ALA A 302 23.88 -14.68 -1.81
C ALA A 302 23.04 -15.72 -2.57
N VAL A 303 21.77 -15.90 -2.20
CA VAL A 303 20.83 -16.78 -2.91
C VAL A 303 20.50 -16.19 -4.29
N PHE A 304 20.16 -14.91 -4.37
CA PHE A 304 19.84 -14.26 -5.64
C PHE A 304 21.04 -14.19 -6.58
N GLU A 305 22.26 -14.03 -6.06
CA GLU A 305 23.49 -14.09 -6.88
C GLU A 305 23.62 -15.43 -7.63
N LYS A 306 23.21 -16.54 -6.99
CA LYS A 306 23.23 -17.88 -7.61
C LYS A 306 22.11 -18.08 -8.63
N ILE A 307 20.99 -17.39 -8.47
CA ILE A 307 19.83 -17.47 -9.39
C ILE A 307 20.06 -16.59 -10.60
N ASN A 308 20.33 -15.31 -10.37
CA ASN A 308 20.67 -14.31 -11.37
C ASN A 308 21.40 -13.13 -10.71
N PRO A 309 22.65 -12.82 -11.12
CA PRO A 309 23.43 -11.71 -10.57
C PRO A 309 22.73 -10.33 -10.68
N GLU A 310 21.84 -10.14 -11.67
CA GLU A 310 21.08 -8.92 -11.80
C GLU A 310 20.14 -8.71 -10.60
N PHE A 311 19.51 -9.75 -10.10
CA PHE A 311 18.64 -9.69 -8.93
C PHE A 311 19.39 -9.33 -7.66
N SER A 312 20.58 -9.87 -7.46
CA SER A 312 21.44 -9.47 -6.35
C SER A 312 21.90 -8.01 -6.47
N GLY A 313 22.09 -7.51 -7.71
CA GLY A 313 22.39 -6.12 -8.00
C GLY A 313 21.31 -5.16 -7.51
N PHE A 314 20.04 -5.49 -7.71
CA PHE A 314 18.91 -4.70 -7.19
C PHE A 314 18.93 -4.61 -5.65
N LEU A 315 19.14 -5.73 -4.97
CA LEU A 315 19.20 -5.75 -3.51
C LEU A 315 20.39 -4.96 -2.95
N LYS A 316 21.55 -5.05 -3.59
CA LYS A 316 22.74 -4.27 -3.22
C LYS A 316 22.50 -2.76 -3.39
N THR A 317 21.83 -2.35 -4.48
CA THR A 317 21.44 -0.95 -4.70
C THR A 317 20.45 -0.49 -3.62
N MET A 318 19.46 -1.29 -3.26
CA MET A 318 18.52 -0.95 -2.19
C MET A 318 19.23 -0.83 -0.84
N GLU A 319 20.24 -1.67 -0.55
CA GLU A 319 21.05 -1.57 0.67
C GLU A 319 21.84 -0.27 0.71
N GLU A 320 22.54 0.08 -0.37
CA GLU A 320 23.27 1.34 -0.51
C GLU A 320 22.38 2.57 -0.31
N MET A 321 21.16 2.51 -0.82
CA MET A 321 20.15 3.58 -0.69
C MET A 321 19.42 3.56 0.67
N LYS A 322 19.67 2.59 1.52
CA LYS A 322 18.98 2.38 2.81
C LYS A 322 17.47 2.22 2.67
N HIS A 323 17.03 1.46 1.67
CA HIS A 323 15.62 1.21 1.35
C HIS A 323 15.08 -0.09 1.97
N PHE A 324 15.67 -0.57 3.06
CA PHE A 324 15.18 -1.70 3.83
C PHE A 324 14.67 -1.27 5.20
N ASP A 325 13.53 -1.81 5.58
CA ASP A 325 12.99 -1.78 6.93
C ASP A 325 12.86 -3.24 7.42
N LEU A 326 13.83 -3.68 8.20
CA LEU A 326 13.99 -5.08 8.62
C LEU A 326 13.67 -5.28 10.11
N GLU A 327 13.15 -4.25 10.77
CA GLU A 327 12.77 -4.33 12.18
C GLU A 327 11.37 -4.93 12.35
N SER A 328 11.19 -5.65 13.45
CA SER A 328 9.87 -6.16 13.85
C SER A 328 9.01 -5.01 14.41
N LYS A 329 7.78 -4.94 13.98
CA LYS A 329 6.79 -3.94 14.41
C LYS A 329 5.59 -4.62 15.05
#